data_e03829427287ac107ede698dbea6cbd4
#
_entry.id   e03829427287ac107ede698dbea6cbd4
#
_cell.length_a   1.000
_cell.length_b   1.000
_cell.length_c   1.000
_cell.angle_alpha   90.00
_cell.angle_beta   90.00
_cell.angle_gamma   90.00
#
_symmetry.space_group_name_H-M   'P 1'
#
loop_
_entity.id
_entity.type
_entity.pdbx_description
1 polymer ?
#
loop_
_entity_poly.entity_id
_entity_poly.type
_entity_poly.pdbx_seq_one_letter_code
_entity_poly.pdbx_strand_id
1 'polypeptide(L)'
;MVFVSYGMNDVINKNGDTDTFIKQYKELIAKIQKEVPDTKILINSIFPVRQSAIAEKPALANISKYNEALQKMCDELQIAYVDNTDLVKDEYYDEDGIHFVSEFYPIWADHMVEVSLS
;
A
#
# COMPACT_ATOMS: atom_id res chain seq x y z
N MET A 1 9.26 13.48 -7.12
CA MET A 1 8.40 12.26 -7.14
C MET A 1 8.42 11.62 -5.77
N VAL A 2 7.25 11.30 -5.23
CA VAL A 2 7.11 10.70 -3.90
C VAL A 2 6.29 9.42 -4.02
N PHE A 3 6.84 8.30 -3.53
CA PHE A 3 6.13 7.05 -3.39
C PHE A 3 5.69 6.88 -1.94
N VAL A 4 4.39 6.67 -1.71
CA VAL A 4 3.84 6.49 -0.38
C VAL A 4 3.45 5.02 -0.19
N SER A 5 3.95 4.42 0.88
CA SER A 5 3.59 3.06 1.27
C SER A 5 3.20 3.06 2.74
N TYR A 6 1.90 2.90 3.02
CA TYR A 6 1.35 3.09 4.35
C TYR A 6 0.05 2.29 4.48
N GLY A 7 -0.19 1.73 5.64
CA GLY A 7 -1.49 1.12 5.92
C GLY A 7 -1.50 -0.24 6.60
N MET A 8 -0.39 -0.99 6.60
CA MET A 8 -0.40 -2.33 7.21
C MET A 8 -0.80 -2.29 8.69
N ASN A 9 -0.28 -1.33 9.44
CA ASN A 9 -0.65 -1.18 10.85
C ASN A 9 -2.12 -0.80 11.04
N ASP A 10 -2.68 -0.01 10.12
CA ASP A 10 -4.09 0.35 10.17
C ASP A 10 -4.99 -0.84 9.88
N VAL A 11 -4.61 -1.71 8.95
CA VAL A 11 -5.34 -2.96 8.70
C VAL A 11 -5.42 -3.80 9.97
N ILE A 12 -4.29 -3.94 10.67
CA ILE A 12 -4.20 -4.74 11.89
C ILE A 12 -5.00 -4.11 13.03
N ASN A 13 -4.89 -2.77 13.21
CA ASN A 13 -5.38 -2.08 14.39
C ASN A 13 -6.81 -1.54 14.26
N LYS A 14 -7.28 -1.22 13.05
CA LYS A 14 -8.58 -0.55 12.82
C LYS A 14 -9.68 -1.48 12.34
N ASN A 15 -9.37 -2.74 12.14
CA ASN A 15 -10.33 -3.82 11.89
C ASN A 15 -11.43 -3.47 10.87
N GLY A 16 -11.03 -2.97 9.70
CA GLY A 16 -11.96 -2.72 8.60
C GLY A 16 -12.56 -1.31 8.55
N ASP A 17 -12.12 -0.39 9.40
CA ASP A 17 -12.55 1.01 9.34
C ASP A 17 -11.79 1.75 8.22
N THR A 18 -12.24 1.52 6.99
CA THR A 18 -11.63 2.15 5.81
C THR A 18 -11.91 3.65 5.73
N ASP A 19 -13.03 4.12 6.27
CA ASP A 19 -13.39 5.53 6.20
C ASP A 19 -12.40 6.40 6.97
N THR A 20 -12.07 6.02 8.20
CA THR A 20 -11.06 6.72 9.01
C THR A 20 -9.69 6.63 8.36
N PHE A 21 -9.32 5.45 7.85
CA PHE A 21 -8.06 5.23 7.17
C PHE A 21 -7.90 6.16 5.96
N ILE A 22 -8.91 6.24 5.11
CA ILE A 22 -8.89 7.09 3.92
C ILE A 22 -8.86 8.57 4.28
N LYS A 23 -9.60 8.98 5.32
CA LYS A 23 -9.55 10.36 5.80
C LYS A 23 -8.13 10.77 6.20
N GLN A 24 -7.47 9.93 6.98
CA GLN A 24 -6.09 10.18 7.42
C GLN A 24 -5.12 10.18 6.23
N TYR A 25 -5.34 9.31 5.26
CA TYR A 25 -4.50 9.23 4.07
C TYR A 25 -4.63 10.49 3.21
N LYS A 26 -5.86 11.01 3.05
CA LYS A 26 -6.11 12.27 2.33
C LYS A 26 -5.42 13.44 3.02
N GLU A 27 -5.41 13.48 4.35
CA GLU A 27 -4.70 14.50 5.13
C GLU A 27 -3.19 14.45 4.87
N LEU A 28 -2.61 13.23 4.82
CA LEU A 28 -1.20 13.04 4.50
C LEU A 28 -0.87 13.51 3.09
N ILE A 29 -1.70 13.17 2.11
CA ILE A 29 -1.50 13.59 0.71
C ILE A 29 -1.56 15.12 0.61
N ALA A 30 -2.54 15.74 1.25
CA ALA A 30 -2.68 17.21 1.25
C ALA A 30 -1.44 17.88 1.85
N LYS A 31 -0.87 17.31 2.91
CA LYS A 31 0.34 17.82 3.53
C LYS A 31 1.54 17.73 2.59
N ILE A 32 1.69 16.61 1.89
CA ILE A 32 2.77 16.43 0.90
C ILE A 32 2.62 17.44 -0.23
N GLN A 33 1.40 17.62 -0.76
CA GLN A 33 1.13 18.56 -1.84
C GLN A 33 1.43 20.01 -1.43
N LYS A 34 1.19 20.35 -0.17
CA LYS A 34 1.50 21.68 0.36
C LYS A 34 3.00 21.92 0.45
N GLU A 35 3.75 20.92 0.89
CA GLU A 35 5.20 21.04 1.09
C GLU A 35 6.00 20.94 -0.21
N VAL A 36 5.54 20.11 -1.16
CA VAL A 36 6.22 19.88 -2.44
C VAL A 36 5.19 19.88 -3.58
N PRO A 37 4.65 21.07 -3.93
CA PRO A 37 3.48 21.18 -4.82
C PRO A 37 3.71 20.69 -6.26
N ASP A 38 4.95 20.67 -6.72
CA ASP A 38 5.27 20.26 -8.10
C ASP A 38 5.66 18.78 -8.22
N THR A 39 5.57 18.02 -7.13
CA THR A 39 5.96 16.61 -7.16
C THR A 39 4.80 15.71 -7.58
N LYS A 40 5.14 14.63 -8.30
CA LYS A 40 4.20 13.56 -8.60
C LYS A 40 4.13 12.63 -7.39
N ILE A 41 2.91 12.28 -6.97
CA ILE A 41 2.65 11.36 -5.86
C ILE A 41 2.13 10.04 -6.43
N LEU A 42 2.69 8.92 -5.98
CA LEU A 42 2.24 7.58 -6.32
C LEU A 42 1.95 6.82 -5.03
N ILE A 43 0.77 6.21 -4.96
CA ILE A 43 0.30 5.50 -3.78
C ILE A 43 0.44 4.00 -4.00
N ASN A 44 1.22 3.34 -3.16
CA ASN A 44 1.36 1.89 -3.20
C ASN A 44 0.16 1.19 -2.56
N SER A 45 -0.29 0.10 -3.16
CA SER A 45 -1.22 -0.81 -2.51
C SER A 45 -0.57 -1.42 -1.26
N ILE A 46 -1.39 -1.88 -0.32
CA ILE A 46 -0.92 -2.68 0.80
C ILE A 46 -0.59 -4.07 0.26
N PHE A 47 0.57 -4.60 0.64
CA PHE A 47 1.02 -5.90 0.14
C PHE A 47 0.15 -7.04 0.66
N PRO A 48 -0.07 -8.08 -0.16
CA PRO A 48 -0.70 -9.29 0.34
C PRO A 48 0.19 -9.96 1.38
N VAL A 49 -0.41 -10.80 2.22
CA VAL A 49 0.29 -11.57 3.25
C VAL A 49 0.01 -13.05 3.07
N ARG A 50 0.84 -13.92 3.68
CA ARG A 50 0.57 -15.35 3.67
C ARG A 50 -0.68 -15.69 4.46
N GLN A 51 -1.33 -16.78 4.08
CA GLN A 51 -2.50 -17.29 4.77
C GLN A 51 -2.21 -17.57 6.26
N SER A 52 -1.01 -18.01 6.59
CA SER A 52 -0.59 -18.23 7.96
C SER A 52 -0.62 -16.96 8.81
N ALA A 53 -0.28 -15.82 8.23
CA ALA A 53 -0.34 -14.53 8.93
C ALA A 53 -1.79 -14.13 9.21
N ILE A 54 -2.71 -14.39 8.28
CA ILE A 54 -4.15 -14.14 8.47
C ILE A 54 -4.70 -15.02 9.60
N ALA A 55 -4.24 -16.27 9.70
CA ALA A 55 -4.65 -17.17 10.78
C ALA A 55 -4.26 -16.63 12.15
N GLU A 56 -3.09 -15.99 12.27
CA GLU A 56 -2.63 -15.38 13.53
C GLU A 56 -3.29 -14.03 13.80
N LYS A 57 -3.52 -13.24 12.76
CA LYS A 57 -4.08 -11.88 12.84
C LYS A 57 -5.23 -11.75 11.83
N PRO A 58 -6.45 -12.15 12.21
CA PRO A 58 -7.58 -12.20 11.27
C PRO A 58 -7.91 -10.86 10.60
N ALA A 59 -7.58 -9.73 11.22
CA ALA A 59 -7.78 -8.41 10.63
C ALA A 59 -7.05 -8.25 9.28
N LEU A 60 -5.99 -9.02 9.03
CA LEU A 60 -5.26 -8.99 7.76
C LEU A 60 -6.11 -9.44 6.57
N ALA A 61 -7.22 -10.14 6.80
CA ALA A 61 -8.17 -10.49 5.75
C ALA A 61 -8.83 -9.24 5.13
N ASN A 62 -8.74 -8.08 5.77
CA ASN A 62 -9.29 -6.83 5.27
C ASN A 62 -8.38 -6.11 4.26
N ILE A 63 -7.20 -6.63 3.95
CA ILE A 63 -6.25 -5.96 3.04
C ILE A 63 -6.91 -5.61 1.70
N SER A 64 -7.67 -6.52 1.09
CA SER A 64 -8.36 -6.26 -0.17
C SER A 64 -9.33 -5.08 -0.06
N LYS A 65 -10.07 -5.00 1.04
CA LYS A 65 -11.02 -3.92 1.32
C LYS A 65 -10.30 -2.57 1.42
N TYR A 66 -9.16 -2.52 2.10
CA TYR A 66 -8.35 -1.31 2.20
C TYR A 66 -7.77 -0.91 0.85
N ASN A 67 -7.31 -1.88 0.05
CA ASN A 67 -6.78 -1.60 -1.28
C ASN A 67 -7.85 -1.09 -2.24
N GLU A 68 -9.07 -1.61 -2.17
CA GLU A 68 -10.20 -1.07 -2.95
C GLU A 68 -10.47 0.39 -2.59
N ALA A 69 -10.45 0.70 -1.30
CA ALA A 69 -10.63 2.07 -0.82
C ALA A 69 -9.49 3.00 -1.27
N LEU A 70 -8.25 2.51 -1.25
CA LEU A 70 -7.09 3.26 -1.74
C LEU A 70 -7.20 3.56 -3.23
N GLN A 71 -7.56 2.56 -4.03
CA GLN A 71 -7.70 2.72 -5.47
C GLN A 71 -8.79 3.75 -5.81
N LYS A 72 -9.92 3.67 -5.12
CA LYS A 72 -11.02 4.63 -5.29
C LYS A 72 -10.56 6.06 -4.92
N MET A 73 -9.83 6.20 -3.83
CA MET A 73 -9.27 7.50 -3.42
C MET A 73 -8.33 8.05 -4.49
N CYS A 74 -7.44 7.22 -5.04
CA CYS A 74 -6.51 7.64 -6.08
C CYS A 74 -7.26 8.11 -7.34
N ASP A 75 -8.32 7.39 -7.74
CA ASP A 75 -9.15 7.79 -8.87
C ASP A 75 -9.83 9.13 -8.62
N GLU A 76 -10.38 9.35 -7.43
CA GLU A 76 -11.03 10.61 -7.06
C GLU A 76 -10.06 11.79 -7.06
N LEU A 77 -8.83 11.57 -6.57
CA LEU A 77 -7.81 12.62 -6.47
C LEU A 77 -6.94 12.75 -7.72
N GLN A 78 -7.15 11.87 -8.70
CA GLN A 78 -6.33 11.80 -9.92
C GLN A 78 -4.84 11.60 -9.60
N ILE A 79 -4.56 10.70 -8.68
CA ILE A 79 -3.21 10.31 -8.24
C ILE A 79 -2.93 8.89 -8.74
N ALA A 80 -1.68 8.61 -9.11
CA ALA A 80 -1.29 7.30 -9.57
C ALA A 80 -1.34 6.26 -8.45
N TYR A 81 -1.87 5.08 -8.76
CA TYR A 81 -1.93 3.94 -7.85
C TYR A 81 -0.98 2.84 -8.32
N VAL A 82 -0.12 2.37 -7.44
CA VAL A 82 0.84 1.30 -7.73
C VAL A 82 0.28 -0.01 -7.16
N ASP A 83 -0.25 -0.87 -8.03
CA ASP A 83 -0.80 -2.16 -7.62
C ASP A 83 0.32 -3.19 -7.54
N ASN A 84 0.61 -3.63 -6.33
CA ASN A 84 1.66 -4.60 -6.04
C ASN A 84 1.12 -6.01 -5.77
N THR A 85 -0.18 -6.25 -5.94
CA THR A 85 -0.81 -7.51 -5.51
C THR A 85 -0.26 -8.73 -6.24
N ASP A 86 0.09 -8.59 -7.52
CA ASP A 86 0.62 -9.69 -8.33
C ASP A 86 2.15 -9.76 -8.35
N LEU A 87 2.80 -8.83 -7.66
CA LEU A 87 4.27 -8.73 -7.64
C LEU A 87 4.91 -9.71 -6.67
N VAL A 88 4.21 -10.04 -5.59
CA VAL A 88 4.75 -10.79 -4.48
C VAL A 88 4.62 -12.29 -4.71
N LYS A 89 5.75 -13.00 -4.69
CA LYS A 89 5.81 -14.46 -4.73
C LYS A 89 6.06 -15.01 -3.33
N ASP A 90 5.64 -16.24 -3.07
CA ASP A 90 5.78 -16.87 -1.77
C ASP A 90 7.22 -16.86 -1.25
N GLU A 91 8.20 -17.03 -2.14
CA GLU A 91 9.62 -17.05 -1.80
C GLU A 91 10.16 -15.73 -1.24
N TYR A 92 9.43 -14.62 -1.43
CA TYR A 92 9.86 -13.31 -0.96
C TYR A 92 9.43 -12.98 0.46
N TYR A 93 8.56 -13.79 1.07
CA TYR A 93 8.13 -13.55 2.43
C TYR A 93 9.19 -13.97 3.45
N ASP A 94 9.33 -13.17 4.50
CA ASP A 94 10.05 -13.56 5.71
C ASP A 94 9.18 -14.53 6.53
N GLU A 95 9.71 -15.04 7.63
CA GLU A 95 9.06 -16.08 8.46
C GLU A 95 7.67 -15.68 8.96
N ASP A 96 7.44 -14.39 9.22
CA ASP A 96 6.14 -13.91 9.72
C ASP A 96 5.02 -13.88 8.66
N GLY A 97 5.37 -14.10 7.38
CA GLY A 97 4.40 -14.05 6.27
C GLY A 97 3.87 -12.65 5.97
N ILE A 98 4.46 -11.62 6.54
CA ILE A 98 4.07 -10.21 6.38
C ILE A 98 5.22 -9.40 5.78
N HIS A 99 6.41 -9.47 6.38
CA HIS A 99 7.58 -8.77 5.92
C HIS A 99 8.28 -9.55 4.81
N PHE A 100 9.22 -8.91 4.11
CA PHE A 100 9.89 -9.47 2.95
C PHE A 100 11.38 -9.62 3.16
N VAL A 101 11.96 -10.62 2.50
CA VAL A 101 13.41 -10.76 2.42
C VAL A 101 13.99 -9.65 1.53
N SER A 102 15.28 -9.36 1.69
CA SER A 102 15.93 -8.23 1.02
C SER A 102 15.88 -8.31 -0.51
N GLU A 103 15.80 -9.50 -1.08
CA GLU A 103 15.74 -9.73 -2.52
C GLU A 103 14.49 -9.18 -3.18
N PHE A 104 13.42 -8.96 -2.40
CA PHE A 104 12.19 -8.40 -2.92
C PHE A 104 12.29 -6.90 -3.21
N TYR A 105 13.05 -6.14 -2.42
CA TYR A 105 13.02 -4.69 -2.50
C TYR A 105 13.46 -4.11 -3.85
N PRO A 106 14.48 -4.63 -4.55
CA PRO A 106 14.80 -4.16 -5.89
C PRO A 106 13.67 -4.41 -6.89
N ILE A 107 12.96 -5.53 -6.75
CA ILE A 107 11.82 -5.87 -7.61
C ILE A 107 10.70 -4.85 -7.43
N TRP A 108 10.40 -4.49 -6.18
CA TRP A 108 9.40 -3.47 -5.86
C TRP A 108 9.82 -2.10 -6.38
N ALA A 109 11.08 -1.71 -6.19
CA ALA A 109 11.60 -0.43 -6.67
C ALA A 109 11.48 -0.31 -8.19
N ASP A 110 11.83 -1.36 -8.93
CA ASP A 110 11.71 -1.39 -10.39
C ASP A 110 10.24 -1.26 -10.83
N HIS A 111 9.33 -1.94 -10.14
CA HIS A 111 7.91 -1.86 -10.42
C HIS A 111 7.37 -0.43 -10.22
N MET A 112 7.75 0.23 -9.12
CA MET A 112 7.35 1.61 -8.87
C MET A 112 7.82 2.55 -9.97
N VAL A 113 9.05 2.39 -10.44
CA VAL A 113 9.60 3.20 -11.53
C VAL A 113 8.83 2.96 -12.83
N GLU A 114 8.52 1.71 -13.16
CA GLU A 114 7.73 1.38 -14.35
C GLU A 114 6.37 2.06 -14.33
N VAL A 115 5.66 1.99 -13.22
CA VAL A 115 4.36 2.64 -13.06
C VAL A 115 4.48 4.15 -13.20
N SER A 116 5.55 4.74 -12.65
CA SER A 116 5.78 6.18 -12.70
C SER A 116 5.99 6.72 -14.13
N LEU A 117 6.45 5.86 -15.03
CA LEU A 117 6.72 6.20 -16.44
C LEU A 117 5.51 5.98 -17.36
N SER A 118 4.43 5.42 -16.82
CA SER A 118 3.22 5.10 -17.60
C SER A 118 2.36 6.31 -17.91
#